data_10b752635003ddb10aa0b7989b20ff2a
#
_entry.id   10b752635003ddb10aa0b7989b20ff2a
#
_cell.length_a   1.000
_cell.length_b   1.000
_cell.length_c   1.000
_cell.angle_alpha   90.00
_cell.angle_beta   90.00
_cell.angle_gamma   90.00
#
_symmetry.space_group_name_H-M   'P 1'
#
loop_
_entity.id
_entity.type
_entity.pdbx_description
1 polymer ?
#
loop_
_entity_poly.entity_id
_entity_poly.type
_entity_poly.pdbx_seq_one_letter_code
_entity_poly.pdbx_strand_id
1 'polypeptide(L)'
;PINTGEEYIESLRGRGLTVYLMGEKIDEPVDHPIIRPSINALRATYDLAIDDPDLATAWSPLIDSPVNRFLHLVESPEDLVLKNRMQRRMGQLTGTCFQRCAGLDTISVLHSITYDIDQKHGTEYHQRYLDFMVRAQRNNIILGAGMTDPKGDRGKRPHEQDDPDLFMHVTKRTDAGLYVKGAKAHMTGGLNSHWICVMPTMNMLEEDRDYAVVGLLPADAKGISYIYGRQSCDTRALEEGDIDAGNAEYGGQEVLVVFDDVFIPWEH
;
A
#
# COMPACT_ATOMS: atom_id res chain seq x y z
N PRO A 1 8.62 12.44 12.37
CA PRO A 1 7.84 11.21 12.19
C PRO A 1 6.38 11.41 12.55
N ILE A 2 5.52 10.59 11.99
CA ILE A 2 4.10 10.51 12.36
C ILE A 2 4.02 9.65 13.63
N ASN A 3 3.60 10.23 14.76
CA ASN A 3 3.61 9.56 16.07
C ASN A 3 2.23 9.14 16.54
N THR A 4 1.17 9.81 16.10
CA THR A 4 -0.21 9.59 16.53
C THR A 4 -1.13 9.33 15.36
N GLY A 5 -2.28 8.74 15.65
CA GLY A 5 -3.32 8.55 14.64
C GLY A 5 -3.86 9.87 14.09
N GLU A 6 -3.87 10.94 14.89
CA GLU A 6 -4.29 12.27 14.44
C GLU A 6 -3.27 12.88 13.48
N GLU A 7 -1.98 12.79 13.80
CA GLU A 7 -0.90 13.22 12.90
C GLU A 7 -0.93 12.44 11.58
N TYR A 8 -1.30 11.14 11.62
CA TYR A 8 -1.49 10.35 10.42
C TYR A 8 -2.63 10.89 9.56
N ILE A 9 -3.80 11.16 10.14
CA ILE A 9 -4.93 11.73 9.40
C ILE A 9 -4.53 13.05 8.76
N GLU A 10 -3.87 13.92 9.52
CA GLU A 10 -3.43 15.23 9.03
C GLU A 10 -2.40 15.11 7.90
N SER A 11 -1.52 14.10 7.95
CA SER A 11 -0.53 13.84 6.91
C SER A 11 -1.13 13.44 5.55
N LEU A 12 -2.41 13.03 5.53
CA LEU A 12 -3.11 12.68 4.30
C LEU A 12 -3.76 13.88 3.60
N ARG A 13 -3.89 15.02 4.28
CA ARG A 13 -4.57 16.20 3.74
C ARG A 13 -3.73 16.95 2.71
N GLY A 14 -4.41 17.61 1.79
CA GLY A 14 -3.78 18.52 0.84
C GLY A 14 -2.81 17.91 -0.15
N ARG A 15 -2.80 16.58 -0.30
CA ARG A 15 -1.89 15.87 -1.24
C ARG A 15 -2.23 16.04 -2.71
N GLY A 16 -3.39 16.65 -3.02
CA GLY A 16 -3.81 16.89 -4.41
C GLY A 16 -4.10 15.62 -5.21
N LEU A 17 -4.56 14.56 -4.55
CA LEU A 17 -4.87 13.27 -5.19
C LEU A 17 -6.02 13.42 -6.19
N THR A 18 -5.94 12.68 -7.28
CA THR A 18 -7.07 12.52 -8.20
C THR A 18 -7.92 11.33 -7.75
N VAL A 19 -9.08 11.60 -7.18
CA VAL A 19 -9.97 10.59 -6.59
C VAL A 19 -11.35 10.68 -7.21
N TYR A 20 -11.90 9.53 -7.60
CA TYR A 20 -13.27 9.39 -8.06
C TYR A 20 -14.01 8.39 -7.17
N LEU A 21 -15.22 8.71 -6.75
CA LEU A 21 -16.12 7.83 -6.00
C LEU A 21 -17.47 7.78 -6.70
N MET A 22 -17.87 6.58 -7.17
CA MET A 22 -19.12 6.36 -7.89
C MET A 22 -19.33 7.32 -9.08
N GLY A 23 -18.22 7.69 -9.76
CA GLY A 23 -18.22 8.57 -10.92
C GLY A 23 -18.06 10.06 -10.61
N GLU A 24 -18.10 10.46 -9.35
CA GLU A 24 -17.90 11.85 -8.93
C GLU A 24 -16.46 12.08 -8.49
N LYS A 25 -15.88 13.23 -8.88
CA LYS A 25 -14.57 13.64 -8.42
C LYS A 25 -14.65 14.17 -6.99
N ILE A 26 -13.77 13.66 -6.11
CA ILE A 26 -13.69 14.05 -4.71
C ILE A 26 -12.44 14.92 -4.50
N ASP A 27 -12.63 16.18 -4.10
CA ASP A 27 -11.53 17.14 -3.91
C ASP A 27 -10.79 16.91 -2.59
N GLU A 28 -11.50 16.58 -1.50
CA GLU A 28 -10.88 16.26 -0.20
C GLU A 28 -11.42 14.91 0.32
N PRO A 29 -10.68 13.82 0.07
CA PRO A 29 -11.15 12.49 0.43
C PRO A 29 -11.08 12.19 1.93
N VAL A 30 -10.24 12.89 2.71
CA VAL A 30 -9.96 12.55 4.11
C VAL A 30 -11.19 12.60 5.01
N ASP A 31 -12.07 13.58 4.79
CA ASP A 31 -13.30 13.77 5.58
C ASP A 31 -14.55 13.24 4.88
N HIS A 32 -14.40 12.63 3.71
CA HIS A 32 -15.54 12.06 3.00
C HIS A 32 -16.16 10.91 3.81
N PRO A 33 -17.47 10.89 4.08
CA PRO A 33 -18.09 9.94 5.01
C PRO A 33 -17.94 8.46 4.60
N ILE A 34 -17.83 8.15 3.32
CA ILE A 34 -17.59 6.79 2.82
C ILE A 34 -16.11 6.41 2.88
N ILE A 35 -15.19 7.38 2.81
CA ILE A 35 -13.74 7.12 2.82
C ILE A 35 -13.18 7.14 4.25
N ARG A 36 -13.65 8.06 5.09
CA ARG A 36 -13.14 8.28 6.44
C ARG A 36 -13.07 7.01 7.32
N PRO A 37 -14.04 6.09 7.34
CA PRO A 37 -13.95 4.86 8.12
C PRO A 37 -12.73 4.01 7.77
N SER A 38 -12.28 4.01 6.52
CA SER A 38 -11.07 3.29 6.12
C SER A 38 -9.79 3.96 6.64
N ILE A 39 -9.78 5.29 6.71
CA ILE A 39 -8.69 6.06 7.32
C ILE A 39 -8.63 5.80 8.83
N ASN A 40 -9.78 5.72 9.51
CA ASN A 40 -9.86 5.41 10.93
C ASN A 40 -9.28 4.02 11.25
N ALA A 41 -9.47 3.03 10.39
CA ALA A 41 -8.89 1.70 10.56
C ALA A 41 -7.35 1.74 10.52
N LEU A 42 -6.76 2.56 9.64
CA LEU A 42 -5.31 2.78 9.60
C LEU A 42 -4.81 3.63 10.77
N ARG A 43 -5.55 4.67 11.15
CA ARG A 43 -5.29 5.47 12.35
C ARG A 43 -5.06 4.59 13.57
N ALA A 44 -5.95 3.60 13.80
CA ALA A 44 -5.86 2.69 14.93
C ALA A 44 -4.54 1.92 15.01
N THR A 45 -3.79 1.79 13.91
CA THR A 45 -2.45 1.17 13.91
C THR A 45 -1.37 2.06 14.55
N TYR A 46 -1.56 3.36 14.57
CA TYR A 46 -0.71 4.32 15.29
C TYR A 46 -1.12 4.40 16.75
N ASP A 47 -2.42 4.48 17.02
CA ASP A 47 -2.94 4.55 18.36
C ASP A 47 -2.56 3.29 19.18
N LEU A 48 -2.59 2.11 18.57
CA LEU A 48 -2.14 0.87 19.21
C LEU A 48 -0.67 0.92 19.65
N ALA A 49 0.21 1.59 18.88
CA ALA A 49 1.62 1.73 19.26
C ALA A 49 1.83 2.61 20.50
N ILE A 50 0.87 3.47 20.81
CA ILE A 50 0.85 4.29 22.02
C ILE A 50 0.22 3.49 23.20
N ASP A 51 -0.90 2.82 22.94
CA ASP A 51 -1.69 2.12 23.96
C ASP A 51 -1.03 0.81 24.42
N ASP A 52 -0.35 0.10 23.52
CA ASP A 52 0.33 -1.17 23.79
C ASP A 52 1.68 -1.22 23.03
N PRO A 53 2.68 -0.44 23.47
CA PRO A 53 3.97 -0.36 22.80
C PRO A 53 4.72 -1.69 22.79
N ASP A 54 4.58 -2.55 23.77
CA ASP A 54 5.22 -3.86 23.83
C ASP A 54 4.74 -4.77 22.68
N LEU A 55 3.47 -4.66 22.33
CA LEU A 55 2.89 -5.40 21.20
C LEU A 55 3.17 -4.72 19.86
N ALA A 56 2.99 -3.41 19.77
CA ALA A 56 2.92 -2.70 18.50
C ALA A 56 4.19 -1.93 18.10
N THR A 57 5.27 -2.02 18.91
CA THR A 57 6.59 -1.51 18.54
C THR A 57 7.63 -2.61 18.53
N ALA A 58 8.76 -2.36 17.86
CA ALA A 58 9.92 -3.23 17.84
C ALA A 58 11.20 -2.39 17.70
N TRP A 59 12.32 -2.89 18.24
CA TRP A 59 13.61 -2.27 17.98
C TRP A 59 14.06 -2.55 16.55
N SER A 60 14.48 -1.51 15.83
CA SER A 60 15.04 -1.66 14.49
C SER A 60 16.54 -1.35 14.50
N PRO A 61 17.39 -2.35 14.21
CA PRO A 61 18.84 -2.10 14.09
C PRO A 61 19.16 -1.22 12.87
N LEU A 62 18.28 -1.14 11.88
CA LEU A 62 18.49 -0.34 10.68
C LEU A 62 18.60 1.17 10.97
N ILE A 63 17.88 1.66 11.98
CA ILE A 63 17.87 3.08 12.38
C ILE A 63 18.25 3.30 13.84
N ASP A 64 18.61 2.22 14.54
CA ASP A 64 18.98 2.19 15.98
C ASP A 64 17.91 2.87 16.86
N SER A 65 16.64 2.49 16.67
CA SER A 65 15.50 3.12 17.34
C SER A 65 14.27 2.20 17.36
N PRO A 66 13.34 2.37 18.32
CA PRO A 66 12.03 1.75 18.24
C PRO A 66 11.25 2.24 17.00
N VAL A 67 10.56 1.33 16.35
CA VAL A 67 9.69 1.61 15.20
C VAL A 67 8.32 1.00 15.44
N ASN A 68 7.30 1.52 14.75
CA ASN A 68 6.02 0.82 14.67
C ASN A 68 6.24 -0.57 14.07
N ARG A 69 5.71 -1.64 14.70
CA ARG A 69 5.95 -3.03 14.27
C ARG A 69 5.48 -3.30 12.84
N PHE A 70 4.58 -2.51 12.30
CA PHE A 70 4.22 -2.58 10.89
C PHE A 70 5.35 -2.21 9.91
N LEU A 71 6.43 -1.59 10.40
CA LEU A 71 7.62 -1.24 9.60
C LEU A 71 8.87 -2.01 10.05
N HIS A 72 8.73 -2.91 11.03
CA HIS A 72 9.84 -3.72 11.49
C HIS A 72 10.15 -4.84 10.50
N LEU A 73 11.42 -5.00 10.15
CA LEU A 73 11.90 -6.15 9.38
C LEU A 73 12.00 -7.35 10.33
N VAL A 74 11.37 -8.45 9.93
CA VAL A 74 11.35 -9.68 10.75
C VAL A 74 12.75 -10.30 10.80
N GLU A 75 13.30 -10.46 11.98
CA GLU A 75 14.66 -11.00 12.21
C GLU A 75 14.64 -12.30 13.03
N SER A 76 13.49 -12.62 13.65
CA SER A 76 13.37 -13.77 14.56
C SER A 76 11.99 -14.44 14.47
N PRO A 77 11.86 -15.71 14.93
CA PRO A 77 10.55 -16.34 15.11
C PRO A 77 9.65 -15.58 16.10
N GLU A 78 10.22 -14.91 17.10
CA GLU A 78 9.45 -14.12 18.07
C GLU A 78 8.81 -12.89 17.38
N ASP A 79 9.51 -12.26 16.45
CA ASP A 79 8.93 -11.16 15.66
C ASP A 79 7.69 -11.61 14.88
N LEU A 80 7.71 -12.82 14.32
CA LEU A 80 6.54 -13.39 13.63
C LEU A 80 5.37 -13.64 14.60
N VAL A 81 5.65 -14.14 15.81
CA VAL A 81 4.62 -14.33 16.84
C VAL A 81 4.00 -13.00 17.23
N LEU A 82 4.82 -11.99 17.52
CA LEU A 82 4.35 -10.65 17.91
C LEU A 82 3.61 -9.95 16.75
N LYS A 83 4.09 -10.09 15.53
CA LYS A 83 3.41 -9.63 14.31
C LYS A 83 1.98 -10.20 14.25
N ASN A 84 1.81 -11.51 14.41
CA ASN A 84 0.50 -12.16 14.34
C ASN A 84 -0.41 -11.74 15.51
N ARG A 85 0.13 -11.61 16.72
CA ARG A 85 -0.61 -11.12 17.88
C ARG A 85 -1.10 -9.69 17.67
N MET A 86 -0.24 -8.82 17.15
CA MET A 86 -0.58 -7.42 16.82
C MET A 86 -1.69 -7.36 15.76
N GLN A 87 -1.57 -8.10 14.67
CA GLN A 87 -2.60 -8.14 13.62
C GLN A 87 -3.94 -8.68 14.16
N ARG A 88 -3.90 -9.73 15.00
CA ARG A 88 -5.09 -10.22 15.67
C ARG A 88 -5.73 -9.15 16.57
N ARG A 89 -4.92 -8.41 17.33
CA ARG A 89 -5.42 -7.32 18.18
C ARG A 89 -6.07 -6.23 17.34
N MET A 90 -5.46 -5.85 16.23
CA MET A 90 -6.05 -4.90 15.28
C MET A 90 -7.40 -5.37 14.74
N GLY A 91 -7.50 -6.63 14.29
CA GLY A 91 -8.78 -7.20 13.86
C GLY A 91 -9.85 -7.20 14.94
N GLN A 92 -9.49 -7.44 16.21
CA GLN A 92 -10.41 -7.36 17.35
C GLN A 92 -10.88 -5.93 17.64
N LEU A 93 -9.99 -4.93 17.45
CA LEU A 93 -10.32 -3.53 17.67
C LEU A 93 -11.23 -2.95 16.58
N THR A 94 -10.96 -3.29 15.33
CA THR A 94 -11.61 -2.63 14.19
C THR A 94 -12.72 -3.45 13.55
N GLY A 95 -12.75 -4.77 13.76
CA GLY A 95 -13.69 -5.67 13.10
C GLY A 95 -13.59 -5.71 11.58
N THR A 96 -12.55 -5.11 10.98
CA THR A 96 -12.37 -4.95 9.55
C THR A 96 -10.91 -5.08 9.14
N CYS A 97 -10.64 -4.95 7.83
CA CYS A 97 -9.28 -4.82 7.31
C CYS A 97 -8.71 -3.46 7.71
N PHE A 98 -7.65 -3.47 8.51
CA PHE A 98 -6.89 -2.27 8.90
C PHE A 98 -5.83 -1.85 7.87
N GLN A 99 -5.80 -2.48 6.70
CA GLN A 99 -5.12 -2.10 5.44
C GLN A 99 -3.59 -2.00 5.50
N ARG A 100 -2.95 -2.16 6.67
CA ARG A 100 -1.49 -2.05 6.82
C ARG A 100 -0.76 -3.39 6.74
N CYS A 101 -1.51 -4.50 6.76
CA CYS A 101 -0.94 -5.86 6.68
C CYS A 101 -0.23 -6.12 5.34
N ALA A 102 -0.80 -5.67 4.23
CA ALA A 102 -0.18 -5.83 2.91
C ALA A 102 1.20 -5.16 2.82
N GLY A 103 1.34 -3.95 3.36
CA GLY A 103 2.63 -3.25 3.44
C GLY A 103 3.64 -4.00 4.31
N LEU A 104 3.22 -4.52 5.46
CA LEU A 104 4.07 -5.30 6.37
C LEU A 104 4.61 -6.58 5.71
N ASP A 105 3.78 -7.28 4.94
CA ASP A 105 4.22 -8.47 4.21
C ASP A 105 5.13 -8.09 3.04
N THR A 106 4.80 -7.02 2.32
CA THR A 106 5.61 -6.51 1.21
C THR A 106 7.03 -6.15 1.63
N ILE A 107 7.22 -5.43 2.75
CA ILE A 107 8.58 -5.09 3.21
C ILE A 107 9.40 -6.33 3.55
N SER A 108 8.80 -7.36 4.14
CA SER A 108 9.49 -8.59 4.48
C SER A 108 9.90 -9.39 3.22
N VAL A 109 9.03 -9.44 2.21
CA VAL A 109 9.33 -10.09 0.92
C VAL A 109 10.41 -9.33 0.17
N LEU A 110 10.30 -8.00 0.06
CA LEU A 110 11.30 -7.19 -0.64
C LEU A 110 12.67 -7.29 0.01
N HIS A 111 12.75 -7.37 1.34
CA HIS A 111 14.01 -7.56 2.05
C HIS A 111 14.76 -8.81 1.61
N SER A 112 14.07 -9.94 1.50
CA SER A 112 14.67 -11.21 1.09
C SER A 112 14.97 -11.24 -0.41
N ILE A 113 13.98 -10.88 -1.24
CA ILE A 113 14.10 -11.06 -2.68
C ILE A 113 15.12 -10.14 -3.32
N THR A 114 15.23 -8.88 -2.86
CA THR A 114 16.22 -7.95 -3.39
C THR A 114 17.64 -8.40 -3.06
N TYR A 115 17.88 -8.95 -1.86
CA TYR A 115 19.15 -9.53 -1.50
C TYR A 115 19.53 -10.71 -2.41
N ASP A 116 18.60 -11.65 -2.62
CA ASP A 116 18.85 -12.81 -3.46
C ASP A 116 19.11 -12.43 -4.93
N ILE A 117 18.38 -11.44 -5.43
CA ILE A 117 18.59 -10.91 -6.79
C ILE A 117 19.97 -10.29 -6.94
N ASP A 118 20.40 -9.46 -5.98
CA ASP A 118 21.72 -8.83 -6.01
C ASP A 118 22.86 -9.87 -5.99
N GLN A 119 22.73 -10.91 -5.15
CA GLN A 119 23.70 -12.01 -5.12
C GLN A 119 23.79 -12.75 -6.45
N LYS A 120 22.66 -12.90 -7.15
CA LYS A 120 22.60 -13.65 -8.41
C LYS A 120 23.00 -12.83 -9.63
N HIS A 121 22.67 -11.55 -9.64
CA HIS A 121 22.77 -10.71 -10.84
C HIS A 121 23.71 -9.53 -10.70
N GLY A 122 24.32 -9.30 -9.52
CA GLY A 122 25.23 -8.19 -9.28
C GLY A 122 24.56 -6.82 -9.39
N THR A 123 23.31 -6.72 -9.00
CA THR A 123 22.54 -5.47 -8.93
C THR A 123 22.68 -4.79 -7.57
N GLU A 124 22.04 -3.64 -7.37
CA GLU A 124 22.06 -2.87 -6.11
C GLU A 124 20.64 -2.61 -5.57
N TYR A 125 19.71 -3.52 -5.84
CA TYR A 125 18.30 -3.34 -5.42
C TYR A 125 18.13 -3.42 -3.91
N HIS A 126 18.92 -4.26 -3.24
CA HIS A 126 18.83 -4.40 -1.79
C HIS A 126 19.25 -3.14 -1.06
N GLN A 127 20.31 -2.46 -1.51
CA GLN A 127 20.72 -1.19 -0.90
C GLN A 127 19.67 -0.09 -1.12
N ARG A 128 19.10 0.02 -2.31
CA ARG A 128 18.00 0.97 -2.60
C ARG A 128 16.80 0.70 -1.72
N TYR A 129 16.45 -0.57 -1.53
CA TYR A 129 15.39 -0.99 -0.63
C TYR A 129 15.68 -0.61 0.83
N LEU A 130 16.91 -0.85 1.34
CA LEU A 130 17.29 -0.46 2.69
C LEU A 130 17.25 1.06 2.91
N ASP A 131 17.66 1.84 1.92
CA ASP A 131 17.57 3.31 1.96
C ASP A 131 16.12 3.79 2.04
N PHE A 132 15.21 3.13 1.30
CA PHE A 132 13.78 3.36 1.43
C PHE A 132 13.28 3.01 2.84
N MET A 133 13.68 1.85 3.40
CA MET A 133 13.24 1.41 4.73
C MET A 133 13.72 2.35 5.84
N VAL A 134 14.94 2.87 5.76
CA VAL A 134 15.45 3.91 6.69
C VAL A 134 14.50 5.12 6.68
N ARG A 135 14.12 5.60 5.49
CA ARG A 135 13.19 6.72 5.34
C ARG A 135 11.80 6.37 5.87
N ALA A 136 11.29 5.18 5.54
CA ALA A 136 9.97 4.71 5.96
C ALA A 136 9.86 4.59 7.49
N GLN A 137 10.86 3.99 8.13
CA GLN A 137 10.92 3.82 9.58
C GLN A 137 11.05 5.15 10.31
N ARG A 138 11.96 6.03 9.87
CA ARG A 138 12.18 7.35 10.50
C ARG A 138 10.95 8.25 10.43
N ASN A 139 10.15 8.15 9.37
CA ASN A 139 8.95 8.96 9.19
C ASN A 139 7.67 8.25 9.63
N ASN A 140 7.75 6.96 9.96
CA ASN A 140 6.61 6.10 10.35
C ASN A 140 5.48 6.15 9.33
N ILE A 141 5.82 6.00 8.04
CA ILE A 141 4.87 6.07 6.92
C ILE A 141 4.07 4.77 6.76
N ILE A 142 2.99 4.84 5.99
CA ILE A 142 2.24 3.67 5.53
C ILE A 142 2.63 3.34 4.11
N LEU A 143 2.91 2.04 3.88
CA LEU A 143 3.12 1.45 2.57
C LEU A 143 1.88 0.62 2.20
N GLY A 144 1.25 0.94 1.08
CA GLY A 144 0.23 0.13 0.43
C GLY A 144 0.86 -0.83 -0.59
N ALA A 145 0.09 -1.84 -1.04
CA ALA A 145 0.56 -2.79 -2.04
C ALA A 145 -0.44 -2.95 -3.19
N GLY A 146 0.00 -2.63 -4.40
CA GLY A 146 -0.72 -2.77 -5.65
C GLY A 146 -0.25 -4.01 -6.41
N MET A 147 -0.81 -5.18 -6.08
CA MET A 147 -0.42 -6.45 -6.68
C MET A 147 -1.41 -6.89 -7.76
N THR A 148 -2.70 -6.90 -7.43
CA THR A 148 -3.75 -7.48 -8.28
C THR A 148 -3.93 -6.67 -9.55
N ASP A 149 -3.94 -7.35 -10.68
CA ASP A 149 -4.23 -6.74 -11.97
C ASP A 149 -5.74 -6.74 -12.27
N PRO A 150 -6.26 -5.81 -13.09
CA PRO A 150 -7.62 -5.86 -13.60
C PRO A 150 -7.88 -7.19 -14.32
N LYS A 151 -9.13 -7.62 -14.28
CA LYS A 151 -9.53 -8.89 -14.91
C LYS A 151 -9.84 -8.65 -16.39
N GLY A 152 -8.87 -8.90 -17.25
CA GLY A 152 -9.09 -9.00 -18.69
C GLY A 152 -9.56 -10.40 -19.11
N ASP A 153 -9.19 -10.82 -20.29
CA ASP A 153 -9.34 -12.22 -20.73
C ASP A 153 -8.36 -13.10 -19.95
N ARG A 154 -8.90 -13.93 -19.07
CA ARG A 154 -8.10 -14.81 -18.21
C ARG A 154 -7.40 -15.95 -18.96
N GLY A 155 -7.76 -16.19 -20.21
CA GLY A 155 -7.08 -17.12 -21.11
C GLY A 155 -5.84 -16.53 -21.78
N LYS A 156 -5.63 -15.22 -21.66
CA LYS A 156 -4.55 -14.47 -22.30
C LYS A 156 -3.49 -13.99 -21.30
N ARG A 157 -2.26 -13.95 -21.77
CA ARG A 157 -1.13 -13.34 -21.06
C ARG A 157 -1.22 -11.81 -21.08
N PRO A 158 -0.46 -11.08 -20.23
CA PRO A 158 -0.46 -9.61 -20.24
C PRO A 158 -0.22 -8.99 -21.61
N HIS A 159 0.78 -9.49 -22.36
CA HIS A 159 1.10 -8.99 -23.70
C HIS A 159 0.07 -9.36 -24.79
N GLU A 160 -0.83 -10.33 -24.51
CA GLU A 160 -1.85 -10.81 -25.44
C GLU A 160 -3.23 -10.13 -25.23
N GLN A 161 -3.37 -9.29 -24.18
CA GLN A 161 -4.64 -8.61 -23.92
C GLN A 161 -4.99 -7.66 -25.09
N ASP A 162 -6.28 -7.54 -25.38
CA ASP A 162 -6.77 -6.67 -26.45
C ASP A 162 -6.48 -5.19 -26.18
N ASP A 163 -6.45 -4.80 -24.89
CA ASP A 163 -6.01 -3.48 -24.44
C ASP A 163 -4.64 -3.62 -23.76
N PRO A 164 -3.56 -3.09 -24.36
CA PRO A 164 -2.22 -3.15 -23.78
C PRO A 164 -2.10 -2.39 -22.47
N ASP A 165 -2.96 -1.40 -22.21
CA ASP A 165 -2.97 -0.59 -20.99
C ASP A 165 -3.83 -1.22 -19.87
N LEU A 166 -4.39 -2.41 -20.09
CA LEU A 166 -5.19 -3.09 -19.06
C LEU A 166 -4.36 -3.41 -17.82
N PHE A 167 -3.17 -3.99 -17.99
CA PHE A 167 -2.22 -4.25 -16.91
C PHE A 167 -1.14 -3.18 -16.89
N MET A 168 -0.64 -2.89 -15.68
CA MET A 168 0.45 -1.93 -15.55
C MET A 168 1.72 -2.45 -16.26
N HIS A 169 2.30 -1.61 -17.12
CA HIS A 169 3.49 -1.93 -17.90
C HIS A 169 4.37 -0.71 -18.14
N VAL A 170 5.61 -0.97 -18.55
CA VAL A 170 6.58 0.06 -18.92
C VAL A 170 6.29 0.57 -20.33
N THR A 171 6.04 1.88 -20.45
CA THR A 171 5.87 2.55 -21.75
C THR A 171 7.17 3.19 -22.25
N LYS A 172 8.06 3.57 -21.32
CA LYS A 172 9.32 4.23 -21.66
C LYS A 172 10.39 3.95 -20.61
N ARG A 173 11.62 3.73 -21.07
CA ARG A 173 12.83 3.65 -20.23
C ARG A 173 13.73 4.85 -20.53
N THR A 174 14.30 5.42 -19.45
CA THR A 174 15.25 6.55 -19.52
C THR A 174 16.42 6.27 -18.58
N ASP A 175 17.48 7.08 -18.69
CA ASP A 175 18.61 7.01 -17.75
C ASP A 175 18.20 7.31 -16.29
N ALA A 176 17.10 8.05 -16.10
CA ALA A 176 16.62 8.44 -14.78
C ALA A 176 15.58 7.49 -14.16
N GLY A 177 14.94 6.63 -14.96
CA GLY A 177 13.88 5.74 -14.48
C GLY A 177 12.93 5.26 -15.57
N LEU A 178 11.79 4.74 -15.14
CA LEU A 178 10.74 4.17 -15.96
C LEU A 178 9.52 5.08 -16.01
N TYR A 179 8.78 5.03 -17.12
CA TYR A 179 7.39 5.51 -17.18
C TYR A 179 6.48 4.31 -17.30
N VAL A 180 5.41 4.30 -16.50
CA VAL A 180 4.45 3.20 -16.49
C VAL A 180 3.05 3.69 -16.76
N LYS A 181 2.26 2.82 -17.40
CA LYS A 181 0.85 3.02 -17.73
C LYS A 181 0.06 1.75 -17.44
N GLY A 182 -1.25 1.89 -17.24
CA GLY A 182 -2.15 0.75 -16.98
C GLY A 182 -2.84 0.86 -15.64
N ALA A 183 -3.28 -0.26 -15.09
CA ALA A 183 -4.05 -0.25 -13.84
C ALA A 183 -3.69 -1.40 -12.88
N LYS A 184 -4.00 -1.18 -11.61
CA LYS A 184 -4.03 -2.20 -10.54
C LYS A 184 -5.40 -2.20 -9.88
N ALA A 185 -5.98 -3.37 -9.68
CA ALA A 185 -7.30 -3.55 -9.08
C ALA A 185 -7.20 -4.02 -7.63
N HIS A 186 -8.27 -3.81 -6.87
CA HIS A 186 -8.36 -4.24 -5.47
C HIS A 186 -7.16 -3.81 -4.62
N MET A 187 -6.70 -2.56 -4.84
CA MET A 187 -5.59 -2.03 -4.08
C MET A 187 -6.07 -1.56 -2.72
N THR A 188 -5.85 -2.40 -1.70
CA THR A 188 -6.20 -2.10 -0.32
C THR A 188 -5.37 -0.94 0.21
N GLY A 189 -6.02 0.05 0.81
CA GLY A 189 -5.35 1.20 1.43
C GLY A 189 -4.68 2.16 0.44
N GLY A 190 -4.99 2.13 -0.85
CA GLY A 190 -4.30 2.89 -1.89
C GLY A 190 -4.09 4.37 -1.55
N LEU A 191 -5.16 5.16 -1.51
CA LEU A 191 -5.05 6.59 -1.19
C LEU A 191 -4.72 6.88 0.29
N ASN A 192 -4.97 5.92 1.19
CA ASN A 192 -4.67 6.06 2.62
C ASN A 192 -3.19 5.79 2.94
N SER A 193 -2.41 5.33 1.97
CA SER A 193 -0.98 5.10 2.10
C SER A 193 -0.17 6.33 1.69
N HIS A 194 1.04 6.46 2.24
CA HIS A 194 1.99 7.50 1.80
C HIS A 194 2.77 7.05 0.56
N TRP A 195 3.08 5.75 0.53
CA TRP A 195 3.77 5.10 -0.58
C TRP A 195 3.01 3.84 -0.98
N ILE A 196 3.16 3.46 -2.22
CA ILE A 196 2.61 2.21 -2.76
C ILE A 196 3.73 1.39 -3.39
N CYS A 197 3.71 0.09 -3.11
CA CYS A 197 4.51 -0.88 -3.83
C CYS A 197 3.66 -1.49 -4.94
N VAL A 198 4.14 -1.47 -6.15
CA VAL A 198 3.51 -2.15 -7.28
C VAL A 198 4.34 -3.35 -7.68
N MET A 199 3.68 -4.45 -7.98
CA MET A 199 4.33 -5.69 -8.42
C MET A 199 3.36 -6.54 -9.24
N PRO A 200 3.85 -7.44 -10.11
CA PRO A 200 3.00 -8.38 -10.82
C PRO A 200 2.50 -9.49 -9.89
N THR A 201 1.33 -10.09 -10.22
CA THR A 201 0.76 -11.24 -9.47
C THR A 201 1.06 -12.58 -10.10
N MET A 202 1.60 -12.61 -11.29
CA MET A 202 1.88 -13.87 -12.02
C MET A 202 3.33 -13.91 -12.47
N ASN A 203 3.81 -15.13 -12.73
CA ASN A 203 5.09 -15.33 -13.39
C ASN A 203 5.04 -14.73 -14.80
N MET A 204 5.98 -13.83 -15.08
CA MET A 204 6.13 -13.20 -16.39
C MET A 204 7.00 -14.07 -17.30
N LEU A 205 6.65 -14.14 -18.57
CA LEU A 205 7.48 -14.72 -19.64
C LEU A 205 8.37 -13.62 -20.23
N GLU A 206 9.29 -13.98 -21.12
CA GLU A 206 10.14 -12.96 -21.80
C GLU A 206 9.30 -12.00 -22.62
N GLU A 207 8.21 -12.45 -23.20
CA GLU A 207 7.26 -11.65 -23.96
C GLU A 207 6.49 -10.64 -23.07
N ASP A 208 6.35 -10.96 -21.79
CA ASP A 208 5.70 -10.09 -20.79
C ASP A 208 6.68 -9.13 -20.10
N ARG A 209 7.93 -9.01 -20.56
CA ARG A 209 9.00 -8.27 -19.86
C ARG A 209 8.63 -6.83 -19.46
N ASP A 210 7.81 -6.15 -20.27
CA ASP A 210 7.40 -4.78 -19.99
C ASP A 210 6.33 -4.69 -18.90
N TYR A 211 5.68 -5.81 -18.57
CA TYR A 211 4.72 -5.96 -17.47
C TYR A 211 5.38 -6.43 -16.16
N ALA A 212 6.65 -6.84 -16.20
CA ALA A 212 7.41 -7.30 -15.03
C ALA A 212 7.96 -6.12 -14.23
N VAL A 213 7.08 -5.28 -13.67
CA VAL A 213 7.46 -4.07 -12.93
C VAL A 213 7.30 -4.29 -11.44
N VAL A 214 8.37 -4.05 -10.69
CA VAL A 214 8.35 -3.90 -9.23
C VAL A 214 8.91 -2.54 -8.90
N GLY A 215 8.19 -1.76 -8.10
CA GLY A 215 8.64 -0.42 -7.74
C GLY A 215 7.88 0.16 -6.54
N LEU A 216 8.50 1.13 -5.91
CA LEU A 216 7.95 1.90 -4.80
C LEU A 216 7.74 3.34 -5.26
N LEU A 217 6.54 3.88 -5.12
CA LEU A 217 6.24 5.24 -5.55
C LEU A 217 5.35 5.97 -4.53
N PRO A 218 5.47 7.30 -4.43
CA PRO A 218 4.56 8.09 -3.62
C PRO A 218 3.11 7.89 -4.08
N ALA A 219 2.19 7.76 -3.13
CA ALA A 219 0.77 7.59 -3.46
C ALA A 219 0.16 8.81 -4.17
N ASP A 220 0.80 9.97 -4.07
CA ASP A 220 0.46 11.22 -4.73
C ASP A 220 1.31 11.51 -5.97
N ALA A 221 2.02 10.51 -6.52
CA ALA A 221 2.79 10.68 -7.74
C ALA A 221 1.88 11.15 -8.88
N LYS A 222 2.41 12.11 -9.67
CA LYS A 222 1.69 12.66 -10.81
C LYS A 222 1.32 11.56 -11.81
N GLY A 223 0.08 11.54 -12.26
CA GLY A 223 -0.46 10.56 -13.19
C GLY A 223 -1.21 9.40 -12.51
N ILE A 224 -1.25 9.36 -11.17
CA ILE A 224 -2.05 8.37 -10.45
C ILE A 224 -3.48 8.88 -10.25
N SER A 225 -4.45 8.02 -10.53
CA SER A 225 -5.86 8.24 -10.21
C SER A 225 -6.42 7.06 -9.43
N TYR A 226 -7.24 7.35 -8.42
CA TYR A 226 -7.90 6.38 -7.56
C TYR A 226 -9.40 6.35 -7.87
N ILE A 227 -9.91 5.19 -8.23
CA ILE A 227 -11.31 5.00 -8.57
C ILE A 227 -11.96 4.08 -7.55
N TYR A 228 -12.84 4.67 -6.75
CA TYR A 228 -13.65 3.97 -5.77
C TYR A 228 -14.94 3.49 -6.43
N GLY A 229 -15.22 2.20 -6.24
CA GLY A 229 -16.56 1.68 -6.40
C GLY A 229 -17.28 1.68 -5.04
N ARG A 230 -18.13 0.68 -4.84
CA ARG A 230 -18.82 0.44 -3.58
C ARG A 230 -17.82 0.00 -2.50
N GLN A 231 -17.97 0.57 -1.34
CA GLN A 231 -17.17 0.26 -0.16
C GLN A 231 -17.99 -0.46 0.90
N SER A 232 -17.31 -1.16 1.83
CA SER A 232 -17.98 -1.82 2.97
C SER A 232 -18.68 -0.85 3.91
N CYS A 233 -18.27 0.41 3.89
CA CYS A 233 -18.82 1.51 4.68
C CYS A 233 -19.60 2.52 3.79
N ASP A 234 -20.32 2.05 2.79
CA ASP A 234 -21.21 2.87 1.99
C ASP A 234 -22.45 3.33 2.80
N THR A 235 -23.41 4.02 2.15
CA THR A 235 -24.58 4.58 2.84
C THR A 235 -25.40 3.58 3.66
N ARG A 236 -25.30 2.28 3.36
CA ARG A 236 -25.98 1.23 4.13
C ARG A 236 -25.31 0.98 5.47
N ALA A 237 -24.01 1.24 5.59
CA ALA A 237 -23.29 1.19 6.85
C ALA A 237 -23.68 2.32 7.82
N LEU A 238 -24.44 3.31 7.33
CA LEU A 238 -24.99 4.40 8.13
C LEU A 238 -26.43 4.14 8.57
N GLU A 239 -27.02 2.97 8.25
CA GLU A 239 -28.28 2.54 8.78
C GLU A 239 -28.16 2.32 10.30
N GLU A 240 -29.20 2.71 11.05
CA GLU A 240 -29.21 2.54 12.49
C GLU A 240 -29.21 1.05 12.85
N GLY A 241 -28.29 0.64 13.73
CA GLY A 241 -28.24 -0.71 14.27
C GLY A 241 -26.84 -1.16 14.67
N ASP A 242 -26.76 -2.10 15.58
CA ASP A 242 -25.49 -2.61 16.12
C ASP A 242 -24.64 -3.37 15.07
N ILE A 243 -25.29 -3.94 14.04
CA ILE A 243 -24.61 -4.73 13.00
C ILE A 243 -23.67 -3.86 12.14
N ASP A 244 -24.09 -2.64 11.83
CA ASP A 244 -23.34 -1.74 10.93
C ASP A 244 -22.48 -0.71 11.71
N ALA A 245 -22.53 -0.70 13.04
CA ALA A 245 -21.79 0.24 13.87
C ALA A 245 -20.27 0.18 13.61
N GLY A 246 -19.69 -1.01 13.43
CA GLY A 246 -18.28 -1.19 13.09
C GLY A 246 -17.91 -0.59 11.74
N ASN A 247 -18.76 -0.79 10.72
CA ASN A 247 -18.54 -0.24 9.37
C ASN A 247 -18.68 1.29 9.31
N ALA A 248 -19.48 1.89 10.19
CA ALA A 248 -19.60 3.34 10.27
C ALA A 248 -18.35 3.99 10.89
N GLU A 249 -17.65 3.31 11.78
CA GLU A 249 -16.44 3.78 12.45
C GLU A 249 -15.16 3.32 11.72
N TYR A 250 -15.11 2.03 11.33
CA TYR A 250 -13.97 1.39 10.70
C TYR A 250 -14.39 0.65 9.42
N GLY A 251 -13.81 1.02 8.29
CA GLY A 251 -14.09 0.40 7.00
C GLY A 251 -12.84 -0.17 6.34
N GLY A 252 -13.01 -1.27 5.60
CA GLY A 252 -12.03 -1.68 4.61
C GLY A 252 -12.13 -0.81 3.37
N GLN A 253 -11.03 -0.67 2.64
CA GLN A 253 -10.98 0.12 1.40
C GLN A 253 -10.35 -0.68 0.28
N GLU A 254 -11.02 -0.67 -0.86
CA GLU A 254 -10.53 -1.24 -2.10
C GLU A 254 -10.72 -0.24 -3.24
N VAL A 255 -9.67 0.00 -4.00
CA VAL A 255 -9.70 0.92 -5.13
C VAL A 255 -9.10 0.30 -6.38
N LEU A 256 -9.58 0.74 -7.54
CA LEU A 256 -8.85 0.64 -8.79
C LEU A 256 -7.89 1.83 -8.88
N VAL A 257 -6.63 1.54 -9.15
CA VAL A 257 -5.60 2.57 -9.34
C VAL A 257 -5.18 2.58 -10.80
N VAL A 258 -5.29 3.74 -11.42
CA VAL A 258 -4.87 3.97 -12.81
C VAL A 258 -3.59 4.76 -12.82
N PHE A 259 -2.65 4.30 -13.62
CA PHE A 259 -1.36 4.93 -13.88
C PHE A 259 -1.36 5.48 -15.30
N ASP A 260 -1.13 6.77 -15.47
CA ASP A 260 -1.05 7.45 -16.77
C ASP A 260 0.28 8.21 -16.87
N ASP A 261 1.25 7.58 -17.53
CA ASP A 261 2.63 8.07 -17.66
C ASP A 261 3.30 8.41 -16.33
N VAL A 262 3.12 7.53 -15.33
CA VAL A 262 3.71 7.70 -14.00
C VAL A 262 5.20 7.40 -14.05
N PHE A 263 6.02 8.34 -13.60
CA PHE A 263 7.47 8.18 -13.53
C PHE A 263 7.88 7.45 -12.24
N ILE A 264 8.69 6.41 -12.38
CA ILE A 264 9.35 5.66 -11.30
C ILE A 264 10.86 5.81 -11.49
N PRO A 265 11.55 6.56 -10.64
CA PRO A 265 13.01 6.69 -10.71
C PRO A 265 13.70 5.36 -10.35
N TRP A 266 14.94 5.16 -10.86
CA TRP A 266 15.67 3.90 -10.65
C TRP A 266 16.00 3.59 -9.20
N GLU A 267 16.02 4.58 -8.32
CA GLU A 267 16.21 4.41 -6.88
C GLU A 267 14.97 3.86 -6.15
N HIS A 268 13.82 3.81 -6.81
CA HIS A 268 12.54 3.33 -6.29
C HIS A 268 12.11 2.05 -6.98
#